data_519ab1ad8976ddda637ae0330c0fcd1b
#
_entry.id   519ab1ad8976ddda637ae0330c0fcd1b
#
_cell.length_a   1.000
_cell.length_b   1.000
_cell.length_c   1.000
_cell.angle_alpha   90.00
_cell.angle_beta   90.00
_cell.angle_gamma   90.00
#
_symmetry.space_group_name_H-M   'P 1'
#
loop_
_entity.id
_entity.type
_entity.pdbx_description
1 polymer ?
#
loop_
_entity_poly.entity_id
_entity_poly.type
_entity_poly.pdbx_seq_one_letter_code
_entity_poly.pdbx_strand_id
1 'polypeptide(L)'
;EKTVFLLLKEGKIALRKRPKTGLLAGLWEFPNAEGTLDEASAGAAVAAMGLTAIDWRSRLTAKHIFTHMEWRMTGYALTVRGEGPADLVWADASGLAERSVPSAFARYYEEAKEMLKEN
;
A
#
# COMPACT_ATOMS: atom_id res chain seq x y z
N GLU A 1 14.60 -3.59 1.56
CA GLU A 1 13.42 -3.75 2.42
C GLU A 1 12.42 -2.63 2.23
N LYS A 2 11.15 -2.95 2.30
CA LYS A 2 10.07 -1.98 2.15
C LYS A 2 8.98 -2.22 3.16
N THR A 3 8.32 -1.15 3.56
CA THR A 3 7.09 -1.21 4.37
C THR A 3 5.95 -0.74 3.49
N VAL A 4 4.91 -1.57 3.36
CA VAL A 4 3.77 -1.34 2.48
C VAL A 4 2.56 -0.94 3.34
N PHE A 5 1.82 0.07 2.90
CA PHE A 5 0.65 0.55 3.62
C PHE A 5 -0.62 0.24 2.82
N LEU A 6 -1.48 -0.59 3.39
CA LEU A 6 -2.82 -0.83 2.85
C LEU A 6 -3.78 0.08 3.61
N LEU A 7 -4.06 1.23 3.03
CA LEU A 7 -4.85 2.28 3.66
C LEU A 7 -6.28 2.23 3.14
N LEU A 8 -7.22 1.96 4.03
CA LEU A 8 -8.64 1.89 3.71
C LEU A 8 -9.35 3.13 4.24
N LYS A 9 -10.08 3.80 3.36
CA LYS A 9 -10.88 4.97 3.72
C LYS A 9 -12.19 4.95 2.95
N GLU A 10 -13.30 4.96 3.67
CA GLU A 10 -14.63 5.03 3.07
C GLU A 10 -14.85 3.99 1.97
N GLY A 11 -14.42 2.74 2.22
CA GLY A 11 -14.57 1.64 1.27
C GLY A 11 -13.63 1.68 0.08
N LYS A 12 -12.56 2.46 0.15
CA LYS A 12 -11.58 2.60 -0.93
C LYS A 12 -10.16 2.40 -0.41
N ILE A 13 -9.30 1.91 -1.28
CA ILE A 13 -7.91 1.63 -0.95
C ILE A 13 -6.99 2.63 -1.66
N ALA A 14 -5.93 3.07 -0.98
CA ALA A 14 -5.00 4.04 -1.56
C ALA A 14 -4.02 3.37 -2.52
N LEU A 15 -3.87 3.96 -3.69
CA LEU A 15 -2.88 3.58 -4.69
C LEU A 15 -2.13 4.82 -5.15
N ARG A 16 -0.92 4.65 -5.66
CA ARG A 16 -0.20 5.72 -6.32
C ARG A 16 0.58 5.15 -7.50
N LYS A 17 0.89 6.02 -8.45
CA LYS A 17 1.64 5.61 -9.64
C LYS A 17 3.13 5.65 -9.36
N ARG A 18 3.85 4.59 -9.77
CA ARG A 18 5.31 4.57 -9.65
C ARG A 18 5.93 5.57 -10.63
N PRO A 19 7.19 6.00 -10.37
CA PRO A 19 7.89 6.89 -11.29
C PRO A 19 7.92 6.35 -12.72
N LYS A 20 8.06 7.24 -13.69
CA LYS A 20 8.08 6.87 -15.11
C LYS A 20 9.35 6.12 -15.52
N THR A 21 10.37 6.10 -14.68
CA THR A 21 11.65 5.44 -14.94
C THR A 21 12.01 4.53 -13.78
N GLY A 22 12.88 3.56 -14.02
CA GLY A 22 13.33 2.63 -13.01
C GLY A 22 12.51 1.34 -12.97
N LEU A 23 12.68 0.59 -11.91
CA LEU A 23 12.03 -0.71 -11.74
C LEU A 23 10.51 -0.55 -11.67
N LEU A 24 9.77 -1.34 -12.47
CA LEU A 24 8.31 -1.33 -12.54
C LEU A 24 7.75 0.05 -12.88
N ALA A 25 8.45 0.78 -13.74
CA ALA A 25 8.10 2.16 -14.09
C ALA A 25 6.67 2.27 -14.63
N GLY A 26 5.97 3.32 -14.18
CA GLY A 26 4.63 3.65 -14.66
C GLY A 26 3.51 2.73 -14.19
N LEU A 27 3.81 1.70 -13.43
CA LEU A 27 2.80 0.81 -12.84
C LEU A 27 2.27 1.41 -11.54
N TRP A 28 1.21 0.81 -11.02
CA TRP A 28 0.59 1.27 -9.77
C TRP A 28 1.13 0.51 -8.57
N GLU A 29 1.10 1.14 -7.41
CA GLU A 29 1.57 0.51 -6.17
C GLU A 29 0.74 0.97 -4.99
N PHE A 30 0.78 0.21 -3.91
CA PHE A 30 0.33 0.70 -2.61
C PHE A 30 1.39 1.65 -2.07
N PRO A 31 1.01 2.71 -1.32
CA PRO A 31 2.01 3.57 -0.68
C PRO A 31 3.01 2.73 0.09
N ASN A 32 4.26 3.07 0.02
CA ASN A 32 5.31 2.32 0.70
C ASN A 32 6.48 3.23 1.05
N ALA A 33 7.32 2.75 1.96
CA ALA A 33 8.51 3.45 2.41
C ALA A 33 9.68 2.47 2.44
N GLU A 34 10.88 2.98 2.30
CA GLU A 34 12.08 2.18 2.45
C GLU A 34 12.25 1.70 3.90
N GLY A 35 12.82 0.51 4.04
CA GLY A 35 13.13 -0.08 5.33
C GLY A 35 11.99 -0.88 5.93
N THR A 36 12.29 -1.54 7.03
CA THR A 36 11.32 -2.30 7.81
C THR A 36 10.90 -1.46 9.00
N LEU A 37 9.73 -0.86 8.93
CA LEU A 37 9.22 0.00 9.99
C LEU A 37 8.46 -0.84 11.01
N ASP A 38 8.65 -0.55 12.31
CA ASP A 38 7.78 -1.09 13.33
C ASP A 38 6.44 -0.33 13.34
N GLU A 39 5.50 -0.76 14.17
CA GLU A 39 4.18 -0.16 14.20
C GLU A 39 4.21 1.33 14.55
N ALA A 40 5.05 1.73 15.50
CA ALA A 40 5.17 3.12 15.90
C ALA A 40 5.70 3.98 14.75
N SER A 41 6.75 3.51 14.06
CA SER A 41 7.33 4.22 12.92
C SER A 41 6.38 4.24 11.73
N ALA A 42 5.64 3.15 11.52
CA ALA A 42 4.62 3.08 10.47
C ALA A 42 3.50 4.09 10.75
N GLY A 43 3.07 4.21 12.01
CA GLY A 43 2.08 5.21 12.42
C GLY A 43 2.56 6.62 12.17
N ALA A 44 3.84 6.89 12.47
CA ALA A 44 4.43 8.21 12.20
C ALA A 44 4.46 8.51 10.70
N ALA A 45 4.75 7.50 9.87
CA ALA A 45 4.75 7.66 8.43
C ALA A 45 3.35 7.99 7.89
N VAL A 46 2.32 7.34 8.41
CA VAL A 46 0.91 7.61 8.04
C VAL A 46 0.53 9.03 8.45
N ALA A 47 0.91 9.44 9.67
CA ALA A 47 0.64 10.81 10.14
C ALA A 47 1.35 11.85 9.27
N ALA A 48 2.57 11.55 8.82
CA ALA A 48 3.32 12.44 7.94
C ALA A 48 2.67 12.61 6.57
N MET A 49 1.84 11.65 6.15
CA MET A 49 1.03 11.77 4.93
C MET A 49 -0.20 12.67 5.11
N GLY A 50 -0.43 13.18 6.32
CA GLY A 50 -1.64 13.95 6.61
C GLY A 50 -2.86 13.09 6.88
N LEU A 51 -2.66 11.80 7.15
CA LEU A 51 -3.74 10.86 7.45
C LEU A 51 -3.76 10.54 8.95
N THR A 52 -4.95 10.20 9.43
CA THR A 52 -5.14 9.78 10.81
C THR A 52 -5.50 8.30 10.84
N ALA A 53 -4.69 7.49 11.51
CA ALA A 53 -4.98 6.07 11.70
C ALA A 53 -6.18 5.92 12.65
N ILE A 54 -7.19 5.17 12.24
CA ILE A 54 -8.38 4.91 13.04
C ILE A 54 -8.30 3.51 13.64
N ASP A 55 -7.91 2.53 12.84
CA ASP A 55 -7.92 1.13 13.24
C ASP A 55 -6.80 0.37 12.53
N TRP A 56 -5.98 -0.31 13.30
CA TRP A 56 -4.92 -1.19 12.79
C TRP A 56 -5.52 -2.58 12.62
N ARG A 57 -5.51 -3.09 11.40
CA ARG A 57 -6.23 -4.32 11.07
C ARG A 57 -5.32 -5.54 11.04
N SER A 58 -4.20 -5.47 10.35
CA SER A 58 -3.31 -6.61 10.23
C SER A 58 -1.90 -6.19 9.83
N ARG A 59 -0.96 -7.13 10.02
CA ARG A 59 0.42 -7.00 9.60
C ARG A 59 0.76 -8.22 8.77
N LEU A 60 1.29 -8.01 7.56
CA LEU A 60 1.60 -9.08 6.62
C LEU A 60 3.02 -8.93 6.10
N THR A 61 3.74 -10.03 6.02
CA THR A 61 5.08 -10.03 5.43
C THR A 61 5.04 -10.71 4.07
N ALA A 62 5.89 -10.26 3.17
CA ALA A 62 6.01 -10.86 1.85
C ALA A 62 7.42 -10.64 1.31
N LYS A 63 7.76 -11.42 0.28
CA LYS A 63 9.04 -11.35 -0.36
C LYS A 63 8.83 -11.53 -1.86
N HIS A 64 9.54 -10.74 -2.66
CA HIS A 64 9.53 -10.90 -4.10
C HIS A 64 10.95 -10.85 -4.64
N ILE A 65 11.29 -11.80 -5.50
CA ILE A 65 12.64 -11.90 -6.07
C ILE A 65 12.57 -11.49 -7.55
N PHE A 66 13.31 -10.44 -7.89
CA PHE A 66 13.62 -10.08 -9.26
C PHE A 66 14.92 -10.81 -9.66
N THR A 67 15.34 -10.71 -10.90
CA THR A 67 16.53 -11.45 -11.37
C THR A 67 17.77 -11.23 -10.49
N HIS A 68 18.03 -9.99 -10.06
CA HIS A 68 19.21 -9.65 -9.27
C HIS A 68 18.87 -8.83 -8.01
N MET A 69 17.60 -8.81 -7.61
CA MET A 69 17.14 -7.99 -6.50
C MET A 69 16.02 -8.70 -5.77
N GLU A 70 16.01 -8.54 -4.46
CA GLU A 70 14.95 -9.09 -3.62
C GLU A 70 14.30 -7.98 -2.82
N TRP A 71 12.98 -7.92 -2.86
CA TRP A 71 12.21 -7.06 -1.98
C TRP A 71 11.71 -7.87 -0.80
N ARG A 72 12.10 -7.46 0.40
CA ARG A 72 11.54 -7.98 1.64
C ARG A 72 10.59 -6.94 2.18
N MET A 73 9.34 -7.31 2.35
CA MET A 73 8.29 -6.36 2.66
C MET A 73 7.58 -6.71 3.95
N THR A 74 7.25 -5.67 4.70
CA THR A 74 6.34 -5.74 5.83
C THR A 74 5.17 -4.83 5.49
N GLY A 75 3.94 -5.33 5.60
CA GLY A 75 2.77 -4.53 5.30
C GLY A 75 1.91 -4.31 6.52
N TYR A 76 1.32 -3.13 6.61
CA TYR A 76 0.34 -2.79 7.63
C TYR A 76 -0.96 -2.41 6.95
N ALA A 77 -2.04 -3.07 7.34
CA ALA A 77 -3.38 -2.75 6.86
C ALA A 77 -4.11 -1.98 7.95
N LEU A 78 -4.60 -0.80 7.60
CA LEU A 78 -5.28 0.06 8.57
C LEU A 78 -6.36 0.89 7.92
N THR A 79 -7.36 1.25 8.73
CA THR A 79 -8.38 2.22 8.34
C THR A 79 -7.88 3.60 8.72
N VAL A 80 -8.05 4.55 7.80
CA VAL A 80 -7.60 5.93 7.99
C VAL A 80 -8.68 6.91 7.64
N ARG A 81 -8.48 8.18 8.03
CA ARG A 81 -9.27 9.31 7.57
C ARG A 81 -8.34 10.47 7.21
N GLY A 82 -8.86 11.44 6.49
CA GLY A 82 -8.08 12.57 6.00
C GLY A 82 -7.88 12.46 4.50
N GLU A 83 -7.27 13.48 3.90
CA GLU A 83 -7.11 13.50 2.45
C GLU A 83 -5.84 12.83 1.96
N GLY A 84 -4.75 12.99 2.71
CA GLY A 84 -3.45 12.47 2.32
C GLY A 84 -2.81 13.24 1.17
N PRO A 85 -1.70 12.73 0.62
CA PRO A 85 -1.00 13.36 -0.49
C PRO A 85 -1.86 13.40 -1.76
N ALA A 86 -1.64 14.43 -2.58
CA ALA A 86 -2.40 14.63 -3.81
C ALA A 86 -2.20 13.52 -4.85
N ASP A 87 -1.09 12.80 -4.77
CA ASP A 87 -0.79 11.71 -5.72
C ASP A 87 -1.45 10.39 -5.36
N LEU A 88 -2.16 10.30 -4.23
CA LEU A 88 -2.92 9.12 -3.89
C LEU A 88 -4.22 9.08 -4.67
N VAL A 89 -4.53 7.90 -5.21
CA VAL A 89 -5.82 7.59 -5.81
C VAL A 89 -6.53 6.62 -4.88
N TRP A 90 -7.75 6.96 -4.49
CA TRP A 90 -8.58 6.10 -3.62
C TRP A 90 -9.48 5.27 -4.51
N ALA A 91 -9.19 3.97 -4.59
CA ALA A 91 -9.83 3.05 -5.53
C ALA A 91 -10.79 2.10 -4.82
N ASP A 92 -11.99 1.95 -5.38
CA ASP A 92 -12.90 0.87 -5.01
C ASP A 92 -12.45 -0.43 -5.70
N ALA A 93 -13.21 -1.50 -5.55
CA ALA A 93 -12.86 -2.80 -6.13
C ALA A 93 -12.68 -2.71 -7.65
N SER A 94 -13.55 -1.98 -8.33
CA SER A 94 -13.48 -1.79 -9.78
C SER A 94 -12.23 -0.98 -10.15
N GLY A 95 -11.98 0.11 -9.42
CA GLY A 95 -10.81 0.96 -9.64
C GLY A 95 -9.50 0.22 -9.42
N LEU A 96 -9.46 -0.67 -8.42
CA LEU A 96 -8.28 -1.51 -8.18
C LEU A 96 -8.08 -2.49 -9.34
N ALA A 97 -9.15 -3.13 -9.81
CA ALA A 97 -9.09 -4.11 -10.91
C ALA A 97 -8.64 -3.47 -12.23
N GLU A 98 -8.95 -2.19 -12.44
CA GLU A 98 -8.59 -1.48 -13.67
C GLU A 98 -7.12 -1.05 -13.73
N ARG A 99 -6.42 -1.11 -12.62
CA ARG A 99 -5.04 -0.62 -12.55
C ARG A 99 -4.05 -1.76 -12.52
N SER A 100 -2.92 -1.56 -13.21
CA SER A 100 -1.86 -2.58 -13.28
C SER A 100 -0.98 -2.49 -12.04
N VAL A 101 -1.28 -3.34 -11.06
CA VAL A 101 -0.45 -3.48 -9.85
C VAL A 101 0.45 -4.70 -10.07
N PRO A 102 1.79 -4.54 -10.01
CA PRO A 102 2.68 -5.64 -10.33
C PRO A 102 2.61 -6.80 -9.34
N SER A 103 2.94 -7.99 -9.81
CA SER A 103 2.90 -9.21 -9.02
C SER A 103 3.82 -9.17 -7.79
N ALA A 104 4.79 -8.26 -7.76
CA ALA A 104 5.61 -8.05 -6.57
C ALA A 104 4.76 -7.72 -5.34
N PHE A 105 3.58 -7.12 -5.55
CA PHE A 105 2.65 -6.77 -4.49
C PHE A 105 1.47 -7.76 -4.35
N ALA A 106 1.57 -8.95 -4.94
CA ALA A 106 0.43 -9.89 -5.02
C ALA A 106 -0.21 -10.18 -3.67
N ARG A 107 0.59 -10.39 -2.63
CA ARG A 107 0.06 -10.67 -1.30
C ARG A 107 -0.78 -9.52 -0.76
N TYR A 108 -0.31 -8.30 -1.00
CA TYR A 108 -1.01 -7.09 -0.55
C TYR A 108 -2.23 -6.80 -1.41
N TYR A 109 -2.16 -7.13 -2.70
CA TYR A 109 -3.29 -7.03 -3.60
C TYR A 109 -4.46 -7.93 -3.13
N GLU A 110 -4.14 -9.17 -2.75
CA GLU A 110 -5.17 -10.08 -2.25
C GLU A 110 -5.78 -9.57 -0.94
N GLU A 111 -4.95 -9.06 -0.04
CA GLU A 111 -5.45 -8.48 1.22
C GLU A 111 -6.32 -7.25 0.94
N ALA A 112 -5.91 -6.39 0.02
CA ALA A 112 -6.68 -5.21 -0.35
C ALA A 112 -8.07 -5.60 -0.89
N LYS A 113 -8.14 -6.64 -1.71
CA LYS A 113 -9.42 -7.15 -2.20
C LYS A 113 -10.32 -7.62 -1.06
N GLU A 114 -9.75 -8.32 -0.08
CA GLU A 114 -10.53 -8.77 1.08
C GLU A 114 -11.03 -7.58 1.91
N MET A 115 -10.19 -6.56 2.11
CA MET A 115 -10.59 -5.36 2.83
C MET A 115 -11.74 -4.64 2.13
N LEU A 116 -11.72 -4.59 0.80
CA LEU A 116 -12.78 -3.96 0.02
C LEU A 116 -14.10 -4.73 0.08
N LYS A 117 -14.04 -6.05 0.22
CA LYS A 117 -15.24 -6.88 0.36
C LYS A 117 -15.97 -6.65 1.68
N GLU A 118 -15.24 -6.29 2.73
CA GLU A 118 -15.80 -6.09 4.06
C GLU A 118 -16.58 -4.79 4.20
N ASN A 119 -16.54 -3.99 3.19
CA ASN A 119 -17.21 -2.67 3.19
C ASN A 119 -18.34 -2.62 2.13
#